data_f4b1a15a4cc8bcd47a0afb943cb718ba
#
_entry.id   f4b1a15a4cc8bcd47a0afb943cb718ba
#
_cell.length_a   1.000
_cell.length_b   1.000
_cell.length_c   1.000
_cell.angle_alpha   90.00
_cell.angle_beta   90.00
_cell.angle_gamma   90.00
#
_symmetry.space_group_name_H-M   'P 1'
#
loop_
_entity.id
_entity.type
_entity.pdbx_description
1 polymer ?
#
loop_
_entity_poly.entity_id
_entity_poly.type
_entity_poly.pdbx_seq_one_letter_code
_entity_poly.pdbx_strand_id
1 'polypeptide(L)'
;DGSLFGEGVKTRIKEHLLLECNLHTIVRLPNGVFSPYTGIKTNLLFFTKGEPTKTIWYYEHPYPAGVKSYNKTKPIDIDEFKPEKAWWCKDSSPGRARRKETPLAWQVTLDEIKARNYNLDIKNPNAEAAKHGDPDELLAGYKMLLTEVAAARNALRDELAKALESTK
;
A
#
# COMPACT_ATOMS: atom_id res chain seq x y z
N ASP A 1 -7.84 11.29 -3.95
CA ASP A 1 -7.95 11.85 -2.61
C ASP A 1 -8.40 10.74 -1.65
N GLY A 2 -7.60 10.47 -0.60
CA GLY A 2 -7.89 9.42 0.40
C GLY A 2 -9.24 9.62 1.11
N SER A 3 -9.75 10.84 1.18
CA SER A 3 -11.05 11.14 1.77
C SER A 3 -12.24 10.54 0.99
N LEU A 4 -12.05 10.15 -0.27
CA LEU A 4 -13.09 9.46 -1.04
C LEU A 4 -13.23 7.99 -0.61
N PHE A 5 -12.18 7.38 -0.08
CA PHE A 5 -12.17 5.95 0.26
C PHE A 5 -12.75 5.66 1.65
N GLY A 6 -12.46 6.48 2.65
CA GLY A 6 -12.92 6.29 4.02
C GLY A 6 -14.39 6.63 4.24
N GLU A 7 -14.82 6.58 5.49
CA GLU A 7 -16.15 6.97 5.94
C GLU A 7 -16.34 8.50 5.90
N GLY A 8 -17.57 8.96 5.87
CA GLY A 8 -17.94 10.36 6.10
C GLY A 8 -18.72 11.04 4.98
N VAL A 9 -18.57 12.36 4.87
CA VAL A 9 -19.40 13.28 4.07
C VAL A 9 -19.57 12.87 2.59
N LYS A 10 -18.64 12.14 2.04
CA LYS A 10 -18.66 11.71 0.62
C LYS A 10 -19.40 10.38 0.38
N THR A 11 -20.07 9.81 1.38
CA THR A 11 -20.82 8.55 1.28
C THR A 11 -21.86 8.63 0.18
N ARG A 12 -22.62 9.72 0.07
CA ARG A 12 -23.62 9.91 -0.99
C ARG A 12 -23.03 9.91 -2.41
N ILE A 13 -21.83 10.46 -2.58
CA ILE A 13 -21.15 10.46 -3.89
C ILE A 13 -20.74 9.03 -4.26
N LYS A 14 -20.26 8.25 -3.29
CA LYS A 14 -19.89 6.85 -3.50
C LYS A 14 -21.12 5.99 -3.82
N GLU A 15 -22.20 6.17 -3.07
CA GLU A 15 -23.48 5.51 -3.33
C GLU A 15 -23.96 5.80 -4.75
N HIS A 16 -23.99 7.07 -5.15
CA HIS A 16 -24.39 7.48 -6.48
C HIS A 16 -23.49 6.89 -7.58
N LEU A 17 -22.17 6.92 -7.36
CA LEU A 17 -21.21 6.28 -8.27
C LEU A 17 -21.49 4.77 -8.44
N LEU A 18 -21.76 4.07 -7.35
CA LEU A 18 -22.01 2.61 -7.38
C LEU A 18 -23.37 2.24 -7.96
N LEU A 19 -24.35 3.15 -7.90
CA LEU A 19 -25.67 2.96 -8.49
C LEU A 19 -25.69 3.25 -9.99
N GLU A 20 -25.02 4.31 -10.44
CA GLU A 20 -25.04 4.73 -11.85
C GLU A 20 -23.90 4.14 -12.69
N CYS A 21 -22.82 3.75 -12.05
CA CYS A 21 -21.66 3.22 -12.72
C CYS A 21 -21.28 1.84 -12.16
N ASN A 22 -20.81 0.98 -13.03
CA ASN A 22 -20.18 -0.27 -12.64
C ASN A 22 -18.71 -0.02 -12.29
N LEU A 23 -18.44 0.29 -11.03
CA LEU A 23 -17.07 0.32 -10.48
C LEU A 23 -16.58 -1.11 -10.36
N HIS A 24 -15.86 -1.57 -11.36
CA HIS A 24 -15.48 -2.98 -11.47
C HIS A 24 -14.09 -3.31 -10.96
N THR A 25 -13.21 -2.32 -10.81
CA THR A 25 -11.82 -2.58 -10.38
C THR A 25 -11.24 -1.37 -9.68
N ILE A 26 -10.56 -1.63 -8.57
CA ILE A 26 -9.75 -0.66 -7.82
C ILE A 26 -8.33 -1.22 -7.75
N VAL A 27 -7.35 -0.48 -8.29
CA VAL A 27 -5.93 -0.80 -8.12
C VAL A 27 -5.36 0.10 -7.04
N ARG A 28 -4.87 -0.50 -5.98
CA ARG A 28 -4.26 0.20 -4.83
C ARG A 28 -2.77 0.36 -5.10
N LEU A 29 -2.32 1.60 -5.24
CA LEU A 29 -0.92 1.93 -5.43
C LEU A 29 -0.22 2.11 -4.08
N PRO A 30 1.06 1.73 -3.98
CA PRO A 30 1.84 1.91 -2.77
C PRO A 30 2.17 3.39 -2.51
N ASN A 31 2.81 3.66 -1.37
CA ASN A 31 3.22 5.01 -1.01
C ASN A 31 4.26 5.60 -1.98
N GLY A 32 4.22 6.91 -2.15
CA GLY A 32 5.27 7.66 -2.83
C GLY A 32 5.19 7.68 -4.35
N VAL A 33 4.20 7.04 -4.98
CA VAL A 33 4.04 7.02 -6.45
C VAL A 33 3.95 8.43 -7.02
N PHE A 34 3.34 9.37 -6.29
CA PHE A 34 3.22 10.78 -6.69
C PHE A 34 4.17 11.71 -5.91
N SER A 35 5.29 11.17 -5.42
CA SER A 35 6.33 11.99 -4.80
C SER A 35 6.97 12.93 -5.84
N PRO A 36 7.28 14.21 -5.50
CA PRO A 36 7.24 14.83 -4.18
C PRO A 36 5.90 15.46 -3.78
N TYR A 37 4.88 15.38 -4.61
CA TYR A 37 3.60 16.07 -4.39
C TYR A 37 2.79 15.45 -3.24
N THR A 38 2.81 14.13 -3.12
CA THR A 38 2.17 13.40 -2.01
C THR A 38 2.87 12.06 -1.75
N GLY A 39 3.03 11.72 -0.47
CA GLY A 39 3.52 10.41 -0.04
C GLY A 39 2.38 9.42 0.30
N ILE A 40 1.12 9.83 0.15
CA ILE A 40 -0.04 9.04 0.56
C ILE A 40 -0.31 7.92 -0.46
N LYS A 41 -0.82 6.78 0.00
CA LYS A 41 -1.37 5.74 -0.87
C LYS A 41 -2.48 6.30 -1.75
N THR A 42 -2.42 5.99 -3.03
CA THR A 42 -3.43 6.39 -4.00
C THR A 42 -4.09 5.17 -4.63
N ASN A 43 -5.27 5.37 -5.21
CA ASN A 43 -6.02 4.29 -5.82
C ASN A 43 -6.47 4.72 -7.23
N LEU A 44 -6.40 3.77 -8.16
CA LEU A 44 -6.96 3.91 -9.49
C LEU A 44 -8.32 3.23 -9.52
N LEU A 45 -9.35 3.97 -9.92
CA LEU A 45 -10.71 3.47 -10.04
C LEU A 45 -11.06 3.27 -11.52
N PHE A 46 -11.53 2.09 -11.85
CA PHE A 46 -11.97 1.75 -13.20
C PHE A 46 -13.46 1.41 -13.16
N PHE A 47 -14.25 2.19 -13.88
CA PHE A 47 -15.69 2.04 -13.91
C PHE A 47 -16.26 2.24 -15.32
N THR A 48 -17.43 1.67 -15.57
CA THR A 48 -18.21 1.82 -16.80
C THR A 48 -19.53 2.48 -16.45
N LYS A 49 -19.92 3.54 -17.13
CA LYS A 49 -21.18 4.22 -16.92
C LYS A 49 -22.35 3.41 -17.48
N GLY A 50 -23.50 3.47 -16.83
CA GLY A 50 -24.78 2.93 -17.33
C GLY A 50 -25.18 1.58 -16.73
N GLU A 51 -24.35 0.99 -15.86
CA GLU A 51 -24.70 -0.24 -15.15
C GLU A 51 -24.37 -0.09 -13.66
N PRO A 52 -25.21 -0.61 -12.75
CA PRO A 52 -24.90 -0.60 -11.33
C PRO A 52 -23.75 -1.56 -10.98
N THR A 53 -22.99 -1.20 -9.98
CA THR A 53 -21.92 -2.05 -9.43
C THR A 53 -22.53 -3.27 -8.72
N LYS A 54 -22.02 -4.45 -9.00
CA LYS A 54 -22.38 -5.71 -8.30
C LYS A 54 -21.25 -6.20 -7.43
N THR A 55 -20.06 -6.23 -7.98
CA THR A 55 -18.83 -6.70 -7.33
C THR A 55 -17.67 -5.83 -7.77
N ILE A 56 -16.72 -5.61 -6.87
CA ILE A 56 -15.50 -4.83 -7.12
C ILE A 56 -14.29 -5.74 -6.94
N TRP A 57 -13.42 -5.75 -7.92
CA TRP A 57 -12.11 -6.34 -7.80
C TRP A 57 -11.13 -5.33 -7.23
N TYR A 58 -10.40 -5.73 -6.22
CA TYR A 58 -9.25 -5.02 -5.69
C TYR A 58 -7.97 -5.68 -6.18
N TYR A 59 -6.99 -4.89 -6.51
CA TYR A 59 -5.63 -5.32 -6.79
C TYR A 59 -4.65 -4.44 -6.02
N GLU A 60 -3.77 -5.04 -5.23
CA GLU A 60 -2.74 -4.32 -4.50
C GLU A 60 -1.43 -4.41 -5.26
N HIS A 61 -0.96 -3.26 -5.78
CA HIS A 61 0.31 -3.17 -6.49
C HIS A 61 1.47 -3.31 -5.51
N PRO A 62 2.32 -4.36 -5.62
CA PRO A 62 3.43 -4.56 -4.72
C PRO A 62 4.60 -3.63 -5.08
N TYR A 63 5.47 -3.35 -4.11
CA TYR A 63 6.78 -2.79 -4.44
C TYR A 63 7.64 -3.85 -5.13
N PRO A 64 8.47 -3.45 -6.11
CA PRO A 64 9.50 -4.33 -6.66
C PRO A 64 10.50 -4.76 -5.57
N ALA A 65 11.16 -5.90 -5.80
CA ALA A 65 12.15 -6.41 -4.87
C ALA A 65 13.23 -5.36 -4.56
N GLY A 66 13.45 -5.10 -3.27
CA GLY A 66 14.44 -4.11 -2.79
C GLY A 66 13.98 -2.65 -2.81
N VAL A 67 12.78 -2.35 -3.30
CA VAL A 67 12.18 -1.01 -3.24
C VAL A 67 11.26 -0.91 -2.03
N LYS A 68 11.52 0.03 -1.13
CA LYS A 68 10.69 0.28 0.06
C LYS A 68 9.74 1.46 -0.12
N SER A 69 10.03 2.36 -1.03
CA SER A 69 9.18 3.51 -1.37
C SER A 69 9.62 4.12 -2.70
N TYR A 70 8.67 4.69 -3.43
CA TYR A 70 8.96 5.49 -4.62
C TYR A 70 9.32 6.93 -4.21
N ASN A 71 10.15 7.58 -5.03
CA ASN A 71 10.54 8.96 -4.85
C ASN A 71 10.90 9.60 -6.21
N LYS A 72 11.28 10.88 -6.22
CA LYS A 72 11.63 11.59 -7.45
C LYS A 72 12.77 10.93 -8.24
N THR A 73 13.73 10.30 -7.57
CA THR A 73 14.89 9.64 -8.21
C THR A 73 14.61 8.20 -8.59
N LYS A 74 13.62 7.57 -7.98
CA LYS A 74 13.15 6.21 -8.29
C LYS A 74 11.62 6.23 -8.42
N PRO A 75 11.08 6.76 -9.53
CA PRO A 75 9.65 6.74 -9.80
C PRO A 75 9.17 5.32 -10.10
N ILE A 76 7.86 5.12 -10.04
CA ILE A 76 7.22 3.89 -10.52
C ILE A 76 7.42 3.76 -12.04
N ASP A 77 7.72 2.56 -12.52
CA ASP A 77 7.85 2.28 -13.95
C ASP A 77 6.58 1.61 -14.49
N ILE A 78 6.25 1.91 -15.76
CA ILE A 78 5.08 1.32 -16.42
C ILE A 78 5.21 -0.21 -16.57
N ASP A 79 6.43 -0.73 -16.63
CA ASP A 79 6.71 -2.16 -16.73
C ASP A 79 6.34 -2.92 -15.44
N GLU A 80 6.29 -2.24 -14.30
CA GLU A 80 5.86 -2.82 -13.03
C GLU A 80 4.38 -3.25 -13.05
N PHE A 81 3.58 -2.67 -13.95
CA PHE A 81 2.17 -3.04 -14.16
C PHE A 81 1.97 -4.27 -15.08
N LYS A 82 3.02 -4.96 -15.49
CA LYS A 82 2.90 -6.18 -16.32
C LYS A 82 2.09 -7.28 -15.63
N PRO A 83 2.29 -7.56 -14.32
CA PRO A 83 1.49 -8.56 -13.61
C PRO A 83 -0.01 -8.21 -13.56
N GLU A 84 -0.35 -6.94 -13.30
CA GLU A 84 -1.73 -6.47 -13.29
C GLU A 84 -2.38 -6.60 -14.67
N LYS A 85 -1.65 -6.20 -15.72
CA LYS A 85 -2.12 -6.32 -17.10
C LYS A 85 -2.37 -7.78 -17.49
N ALA A 86 -1.51 -8.69 -17.05
CA ALA A 86 -1.67 -10.12 -17.26
C ALA A 86 -2.88 -10.68 -16.48
N TRP A 87 -3.04 -10.28 -15.22
CA TRP A 87 -4.18 -10.65 -14.39
C TRP A 87 -5.50 -10.08 -14.94
N TRP A 88 -5.47 -8.87 -15.52
CA TRP A 88 -6.65 -8.20 -16.05
C TRP A 88 -7.27 -8.95 -17.22
N CYS A 89 -6.55 -9.82 -17.92
CA CYS A 89 -6.93 -10.55 -19.12
C CYS A 89 -7.19 -9.65 -20.33
N LYS A 90 -6.50 -9.97 -21.43
CA LYS A 90 -6.51 -9.19 -22.68
C LYS A 90 -7.73 -9.43 -23.59
N ASP A 91 -8.57 -10.41 -23.29
CA ASP A 91 -9.67 -10.76 -24.17
C ASP A 91 -10.81 -9.76 -24.07
N SER A 92 -11.22 -9.26 -25.21
CA SER A 92 -12.29 -8.31 -25.47
C SER A 92 -13.71 -8.77 -25.04
N SER A 93 -13.88 -10.00 -24.69
CA SER A 93 -15.02 -10.49 -23.91
C SER A 93 -14.89 -9.99 -22.49
N PRO A 94 -15.96 -9.82 -21.73
CA PRO A 94 -15.90 -9.24 -20.39
C PRO A 94 -14.93 -10.05 -19.52
N GLY A 95 -13.65 -9.73 -19.62
CA GLY A 95 -12.50 -10.39 -19.01
C GLY A 95 -12.57 -10.48 -17.49
N ARG A 96 -13.57 -9.86 -16.91
CA ARG A 96 -13.98 -9.93 -15.51
C ARG A 96 -14.37 -11.35 -15.08
N ALA A 97 -14.96 -12.15 -15.96
CA ALA A 97 -15.38 -13.51 -15.65
C ALA A 97 -14.20 -14.50 -15.52
N ARG A 98 -13.02 -14.15 -16.01
CA ARG A 98 -11.82 -14.99 -15.97
C ARG A 98 -10.80 -14.60 -14.90
N ARG A 99 -11.02 -13.48 -14.20
CA ARG A 99 -10.13 -13.06 -13.12
C ARG A 99 -10.24 -14.06 -11.97
N LYS A 100 -9.10 -14.38 -11.39
CA LYS A 100 -9.02 -15.24 -10.21
C LYS A 100 -8.48 -14.45 -9.03
N GLU A 101 -8.89 -14.83 -7.84
CA GLU A 101 -8.30 -14.34 -6.63
C GLU A 101 -6.85 -14.79 -6.53
N THR A 102 -6.00 -13.90 -6.06
CA THR A 102 -4.57 -14.13 -5.84
C THR A 102 -4.19 -13.49 -4.50
N PRO A 103 -2.99 -13.72 -3.96
CA PRO A 103 -2.55 -13.01 -2.76
C PRO A 103 -2.61 -11.48 -2.87
N LEU A 104 -2.56 -10.93 -4.10
CA LEU A 104 -2.61 -9.49 -4.38
C LEU A 104 -3.96 -9.01 -4.89
N ALA A 105 -4.87 -9.92 -5.27
CA ALA A 105 -6.16 -9.58 -5.87
C ALA A 105 -7.31 -10.34 -5.20
N TRP A 106 -8.34 -9.62 -4.79
CA TRP A 106 -9.54 -10.17 -4.14
C TRP A 106 -10.80 -9.48 -4.63
N GLN A 107 -11.93 -10.10 -4.41
CA GLN A 107 -13.24 -9.60 -4.81
C GLN A 107 -14.05 -9.22 -3.57
N VAL A 108 -14.83 -8.14 -3.69
CA VAL A 108 -15.75 -7.67 -2.66
C VAL A 108 -17.12 -7.43 -3.27
N THR A 109 -18.16 -7.84 -2.59
CA THR A 109 -19.55 -7.64 -3.03
C THR A 109 -20.05 -6.25 -2.67
N LEU A 110 -21.05 -5.77 -3.43
CA LEU A 110 -21.69 -4.49 -3.10
C LEU A 110 -22.35 -4.50 -1.71
N ASP A 111 -22.86 -5.63 -1.28
CA ASP A 111 -23.54 -5.74 0.01
C ASP A 111 -22.55 -5.59 1.18
N GLU A 112 -21.34 -6.12 1.05
CA GLU A 112 -20.27 -5.90 2.01
C GLU A 112 -19.86 -4.41 2.08
N ILE A 113 -19.84 -3.73 0.94
CA ILE A 113 -19.52 -2.29 0.89
C ILE A 113 -20.63 -1.47 1.55
N LYS A 114 -21.90 -1.81 1.30
CA LYS A 114 -23.04 -1.16 1.96
C LYS A 114 -23.02 -1.37 3.46
N ALA A 115 -22.76 -2.61 3.92
CA ALA A 115 -22.64 -2.92 5.35
C ALA A 115 -21.54 -2.08 6.05
N ARG A 116 -20.53 -1.65 5.30
CA ARG A 116 -19.43 -0.77 5.76
C ARG A 116 -19.69 0.71 5.47
N ASN A 117 -20.93 1.11 5.29
CA ASN A 117 -21.30 2.51 5.00
C ASN A 117 -20.56 3.09 3.78
N TYR A 118 -20.49 2.31 2.72
CA TYR A 118 -19.78 2.66 1.47
C TYR A 118 -18.28 2.99 1.68
N ASN A 119 -17.66 2.41 2.71
CA ASN A 119 -16.23 2.50 2.90
C ASN A 119 -15.51 1.62 1.88
N LEU A 120 -14.79 2.24 0.94
CA LEU A 120 -14.03 1.56 -0.12
C LEU A 120 -12.58 1.22 0.33
N ASP A 121 -12.16 1.64 1.53
CA ASP A 121 -10.83 1.30 2.05
C ASP A 121 -10.84 -0.09 2.68
N ILE A 122 -10.86 -1.10 1.83
CA ILE A 122 -10.84 -2.50 2.23
C ILE A 122 -9.42 -3.01 2.11
N LYS A 123 -8.84 -3.41 3.25
CA LYS A 123 -7.50 -3.99 3.29
C LYS A 123 -7.50 -5.37 2.63
N ASN A 124 -6.35 -5.76 2.08
CA ASN A 124 -6.15 -7.07 1.50
C ASN A 124 -6.34 -8.16 2.57
N PRO A 125 -7.34 -9.05 2.44
CA PRO A 125 -7.57 -10.12 3.40
C PRO A 125 -6.46 -11.18 3.39
N ASN A 126 -5.73 -11.27 2.26
CA ASN A 126 -4.65 -12.23 2.07
C ASN A 126 -3.26 -11.63 2.42
N ALA A 127 -3.21 -10.36 2.86
CA ALA A 127 -1.96 -9.77 3.30
C ALA A 127 -1.46 -10.55 4.53
N GLU A 128 -0.25 -11.08 4.43
CA GLU A 128 0.42 -11.62 5.62
C GLU A 128 0.46 -10.51 6.68
N ALA A 129 -0.18 -10.76 7.81
CA ALA A 129 -0.02 -9.88 8.96
C ALA A 129 1.49 -9.79 9.22
N ALA A 130 2.05 -8.59 9.20
CA ALA A 130 3.43 -8.40 9.57
C ALA A 130 3.60 -9.08 10.94
N LYS A 131 4.29 -10.21 10.95
CA LYS A 131 4.66 -10.89 12.20
C LYS A 131 5.66 -9.96 12.88
N HIS A 132 5.14 -9.05 13.65
CA HIS A 132 5.95 -8.35 14.64
C HIS A 132 6.40 -9.45 15.60
N GLY A 133 7.73 -9.64 15.71
CA GLY A 133 8.28 -10.61 16.65
C GLY A 133 7.74 -10.36 18.07
N ASP A 134 7.98 -11.30 18.95
CA ASP A 134 7.59 -11.17 20.36
C ASP A 134 8.06 -9.79 20.88
N PRO A 135 7.17 -8.98 21.47
CA PRO A 135 7.51 -7.67 22.02
C PRO A 135 8.68 -7.73 23.01
N ASP A 136 8.77 -8.79 23.78
CA ASP A 136 9.85 -8.98 24.77
C ASP A 136 11.20 -9.25 24.09
N GLU A 137 11.23 -10.04 23.01
CA GLU A 137 12.43 -10.26 22.20
C GLU A 137 12.88 -8.96 21.50
N LEU A 138 11.94 -8.19 20.95
CA LEU A 138 12.22 -6.90 20.33
C LEU A 138 12.77 -5.91 21.34
N LEU A 139 12.20 -5.87 22.55
CA LEU A 139 12.67 -5.01 23.63
C LEU A 139 14.07 -5.39 24.12
N ALA A 140 14.36 -6.69 24.22
CA ALA A 140 15.69 -7.19 24.54
C ALA A 140 16.71 -6.80 23.47
N GLY A 141 16.38 -7.00 22.20
CA GLY A 141 17.21 -6.58 21.06
C GLY A 141 17.47 -5.07 21.06
N TYR A 142 16.45 -4.29 21.33
CA TYR A 142 16.59 -2.82 21.43
C TYR A 142 17.55 -2.39 22.57
N LYS A 143 17.44 -3.03 23.75
CA LYS A 143 18.36 -2.74 24.86
C LYS A 143 19.81 -3.12 24.54
N MET A 144 20.04 -4.24 23.85
CA MET A 144 21.37 -4.62 23.37
C MET A 144 21.95 -3.56 22.43
N LEU A 145 21.19 -3.17 21.42
CA LEU A 145 21.63 -2.12 20.47
C LEU A 145 21.93 -0.80 21.14
N LEU A 146 21.16 -0.39 22.15
CA LEU A 146 21.43 0.83 22.91
C LEU A 146 22.80 0.74 23.64
N THR A 147 23.14 -0.41 24.22
CA THR A 147 24.42 -0.62 24.88
C THR A 147 25.59 -0.60 23.90
N GLU A 148 25.44 -1.21 22.73
CA GLU A 148 26.45 -1.18 21.67
C GLU A 148 26.70 0.24 21.14
N VAL A 149 25.63 1.00 20.90
CA VAL A 149 25.72 2.41 20.47
C VAL A 149 26.41 3.26 21.54
N ALA A 150 26.10 3.05 22.83
CA ALA A 150 26.74 3.76 23.92
C ALA A 150 28.24 3.42 24.00
N ALA A 151 28.61 2.15 23.87
CA ALA A 151 30.01 1.72 23.85
C ALA A 151 30.78 2.31 22.67
N ALA A 152 30.20 2.29 21.46
CA ALA A 152 30.82 2.85 20.26
C ALA A 152 31.02 4.39 20.40
N ARG A 153 30.05 5.11 20.95
CA ARG A 153 30.16 6.55 21.24
C ARG A 153 31.29 6.86 22.25
N ASN A 154 31.37 6.06 23.29
CA ASN A 154 32.43 6.25 24.30
C ASN A 154 33.83 5.98 23.70
N ALA A 155 33.99 4.89 22.94
CA ALA A 155 35.23 4.57 22.26
C ALA A 155 35.66 5.72 21.30
N LEU A 156 34.73 6.24 20.50
CA LEU A 156 34.98 7.36 19.62
C LEU A 156 35.40 8.63 20.39
N ARG A 157 34.73 8.90 21.51
CA ARG A 157 35.09 10.04 22.37
C ARG A 157 36.50 9.91 22.96
N ASP A 158 36.84 8.70 23.40
CA ASP A 158 38.13 8.42 23.99
C ASP A 158 39.27 8.53 22.94
N GLU A 159 39.02 8.05 21.70
CA GLU A 159 40.00 8.24 20.60
C GLU A 159 40.14 9.71 20.17
N LEU A 160 39.06 10.48 20.15
CA LEU A 160 39.12 11.92 19.91
C LEU A 160 39.89 12.65 20.99
N ALA A 161 39.72 12.29 22.27
CA ALA A 161 40.46 12.88 23.37
C ALA A 161 41.96 12.63 23.21
N LYS A 162 42.37 11.37 22.93
CA LYS A 162 43.77 11.02 22.66
C LYS A 162 44.37 11.79 21.48
N ALA A 163 43.61 11.91 20.38
CA ALA A 163 44.07 12.67 19.21
C ALA A 163 44.28 14.15 19.52
N LEU A 164 43.42 14.76 20.33
CA LEU A 164 43.56 16.15 20.75
C LEU A 164 44.74 16.38 21.71
N GLU A 165 45.06 15.42 22.57
CA GLU A 165 46.23 15.47 23.45
C GLU A 165 47.54 15.30 22.68
N SER A 166 47.55 14.47 21.62
CA SER A 166 48.75 14.27 20.77
C SER A 166 49.06 15.43 19.81
N THR A 167 48.17 16.40 19.68
CA THR A 167 48.30 17.54 18.79
C THR A 167 48.84 18.82 19.55
N LYS A 168 49.06 18.70 20.86
CA LYS A 168 49.72 19.72 21.69
C LYS A 168 51.19 19.40 21.85
#